data_d798087c59c33085d3c173e483cf1cb8
#
_entry.id   d798087c59c33085d3c173e483cf1cb8
#
_cell.length_a   1.000
_cell.length_b   1.000
_cell.length_c   1.000
_cell.angle_alpha   90.00
_cell.angle_beta   90.00
_cell.angle_gamma   90.00
#
_symmetry.space_group_name_H-M   'P 1'
#
loop_
_entity.id
_entity.type
_entity.pdbx_description
1 polymer ?
#
loop_
_entity_poly.entity_id
_entity_poly.type
_entity_poly.pdbx_seq_one_letter_code
_entity_poly.pdbx_strand_id
1 'polypeptide(L)'
;MSYKEINVTQTRAKQEAWKNLLKKPLPERDGYVKDEHTLSLPRLAARVLGTPHDATDYFIYLHELYETDGMHILSETLNRHIEPEHFQALQRIHMINQEEKGLSVNRFVAFLDGEQLIVRHPNPVMNRHIRLSLIQVFEYFKQLHEGGFQHPDFRRVLLDVVKFSNNHLGPWLKEGNMEEKMPAVIWYGEANKSQLYFLYYVMLIGCDVVLFHPEGKDQFRELDPEEKLTFIDQYPGTSKLEPFPTEKPERKSTVAYRSTRELEEVLHTEDSMLYKPWQFRDHTPHSITLKTTYDELFLIAKERSFIRPNFKADRDTIQIPNLFAKMMGVTRDKREYWDRIHTLMEGKETKTIRHFPFTQEVSSNYQFHYQHALSKAGEVDPDLLMKSNVWQFSHLYEGTQRAIAEAISRICQHPKLLKEGHETELDVRIYLFKQLLHMNQDVIELIQTFDYAQTVPKVILYHTEYNGELTRSDAAALIFLNEMGVDLFVYHPAGYQCIERYIDDQLFDTHWLDEMVMNQEFKEPSIVRKLFQSIKNR
;
A
#
# COMPACT_ATOMS: atom_id res chain seq x y z
N MET A 1 33.61 -5.52 31.00
CA MET A 1 34.62 -6.47 30.51
C MET A 1 35.10 -5.98 29.18
N SER A 2 36.43 -5.93 28.95
CA SER A 2 37.01 -5.31 27.74
C SER A 2 37.35 -6.44 26.76
N TYR A 3 36.57 -6.53 25.66
CA TYR A 3 36.91 -7.40 24.53
C TYR A 3 38.24 -6.96 23.88
N LYS A 4 38.88 -7.88 23.15
CA LYS A 4 40.19 -7.67 22.51
C LYS A 4 40.11 -7.48 21.00
N GLU A 5 39.01 -7.94 20.41
CA GLU A 5 38.79 -7.96 18.96
C GLU A 5 37.34 -7.65 18.60
N ILE A 6 37.14 -7.01 17.45
CA ILE A 6 35.82 -6.77 16.86
C ILE A 6 35.72 -7.62 15.60
N ASN A 7 34.65 -8.39 15.51
CA ASN A 7 34.28 -9.17 14.34
C ASN A 7 32.98 -8.65 13.74
N VAL A 8 32.97 -8.32 12.46
CA VAL A 8 31.77 -7.82 11.76
C VAL A 8 31.21 -8.94 10.90
N THR A 9 29.95 -9.29 11.14
CA THR A 9 29.22 -10.31 10.38
C THR A 9 28.09 -9.68 9.59
N GLN A 10 27.81 -10.24 8.42
CA GLN A 10 26.69 -9.78 7.58
C GLN A 10 25.39 -10.45 8.04
N THR A 11 24.39 -9.65 8.42
CA THR A 11 23.04 -10.14 8.64
C THR A 11 22.28 -10.07 7.32
N ARG A 12 21.72 -11.21 6.89
CA ARG A 12 20.88 -11.31 5.70
C ARG A 12 19.42 -11.33 6.11
N ALA A 13 18.58 -10.57 5.42
CA ALA A 13 17.15 -10.56 5.61
C ALA A 13 16.45 -10.94 4.30
N LYS A 14 15.33 -11.66 4.42
CA LYS A 14 14.47 -11.93 3.25
C LYS A 14 13.55 -10.75 3.06
N GLN A 15 13.39 -10.32 1.80
CA GLN A 15 12.47 -9.22 1.41
C GLN A 15 12.33 -8.20 2.54
N GLU A 16 11.73 -7.16 2.48
CA GLU A 16 11.55 -6.04 3.41
C GLU A 16 11.82 -6.26 4.94
N ALA A 17 12.14 -7.48 5.40
CA ALA A 17 12.48 -7.77 6.80
C ALA A 17 13.69 -6.98 7.33
N TRP A 18 14.55 -6.49 6.45
CA TRP A 18 15.65 -5.58 6.79
C TRP A 18 15.17 -4.27 7.41
N LYS A 19 13.95 -3.81 7.11
CA LYS A 19 13.34 -2.60 7.70
C LYS A 19 13.23 -2.72 9.23
N ASN A 20 12.85 -3.89 9.71
CA ASN A 20 12.76 -4.18 11.14
C ASN A 20 14.16 -4.33 11.77
N LEU A 21 15.10 -4.97 11.06
CA LEU A 21 16.47 -5.12 11.53
C LEU A 21 17.18 -3.77 11.69
N LEU A 22 16.94 -2.83 10.81
CA LEU A 22 17.53 -1.49 10.85
C LEU A 22 17.14 -0.73 12.13
N LYS A 23 15.95 -0.98 12.66
CA LYS A 23 15.44 -0.39 13.91
C LYS A 23 15.83 -1.17 15.16
N LYS A 24 16.28 -2.44 15.00
CA LYS A 24 16.56 -3.36 16.10
C LYS A 24 17.94 -3.07 16.72
N PRO A 25 18.06 -2.94 18.08
CA PRO A 25 19.34 -2.79 18.76
C PRO A 25 20.28 -3.97 18.49
N LEU A 26 21.59 -3.72 18.48
CA LEU A 26 22.58 -4.76 18.21
C LEU A 26 22.47 -5.99 19.13
N PRO A 27 22.30 -5.85 20.47
CA PRO A 27 22.20 -7.00 21.36
C PRO A 27 21.01 -7.93 21.08
N GLU A 28 19.98 -7.43 20.38
CA GLU A 28 18.80 -8.20 20.02
C GLU A 28 18.89 -8.86 18.65
N ARG A 29 19.98 -8.58 17.89
CA ARG A 29 20.19 -9.14 16.56
C ARG A 29 20.84 -10.52 16.65
N ASP A 30 20.43 -11.42 15.78
CA ASP A 30 21.07 -12.73 15.65
C ASP A 30 22.54 -12.59 15.27
N GLY A 31 23.42 -13.29 15.97
CA GLY A 31 24.87 -13.23 15.76
C GLY A 31 25.60 -12.15 16.59
N TYR A 32 24.89 -11.37 17.43
CA TYR A 32 25.55 -10.53 18.41
C TYR A 32 26.17 -11.37 19.51
N VAL A 33 27.46 -11.19 19.74
CA VAL A 33 28.20 -11.86 20.83
C VAL A 33 29.11 -10.84 21.47
N LYS A 34 29.10 -10.76 22.79
CA LYS A 34 30.03 -9.94 23.58
C LYS A 34 30.63 -10.79 24.70
N ASP A 35 31.87 -11.16 24.56
CA ASP A 35 32.63 -11.89 25.56
C ASP A 35 33.98 -11.19 25.87
N GLU A 36 34.86 -11.82 26.66
CA GLU A 36 36.16 -11.27 27.05
C GLU A 36 37.17 -11.19 25.89
N HIS A 37 36.90 -11.85 24.78
CA HIS A 37 37.79 -11.92 23.63
C HIS A 37 37.25 -11.16 22.45
N THR A 38 35.94 -11.28 22.16
CA THR A 38 35.36 -10.83 20.90
C THR A 38 34.08 -10.02 21.13
N LEU A 39 33.93 -8.96 20.36
CA LEU A 39 32.65 -8.27 20.12
C LEU A 39 32.24 -8.55 18.68
N SER A 40 31.19 -9.37 18.49
CA SER A 40 30.60 -9.63 17.17
C SER A 40 29.49 -8.64 16.87
N LEU A 41 29.62 -7.89 15.76
CA LEU A 41 28.68 -6.87 15.32
C LEU A 41 27.93 -7.41 14.08
N PRO A 42 26.67 -7.84 14.25
CA PRO A 42 25.82 -8.23 13.12
C PRO A 42 25.30 -6.98 12.41
N ARG A 43 25.99 -6.55 11.35
CA ARG A 43 25.61 -5.39 10.55
C ARG A 43 24.57 -5.74 9.51
N LEU A 44 23.76 -4.78 9.15
CA LEU A 44 22.89 -4.80 7.99
C LEU A 44 23.56 -4.06 6.82
N ALA A 45 23.73 -4.72 5.68
CA ALA A 45 24.13 -4.04 4.46
C ALA A 45 23.29 -4.53 3.28
N ALA A 46 22.48 -3.62 2.71
CA ALA A 46 21.49 -3.94 1.70
C ALA A 46 21.54 -2.99 0.51
N ARG A 47 21.26 -3.53 -0.68
CA ARG A 47 21.04 -2.78 -1.92
C ARG A 47 19.55 -2.88 -2.27
N VAL A 48 18.80 -1.78 -2.12
CA VAL A 48 17.38 -1.70 -2.40
C VAL A 48 17.21 -1.07 -3.78
N LEU A 49 16.88 -1.90 -4.76
CA LEU A 49 16.87 -1.54 -6.17
C LEU A 49 15.46 -1.45 -6.72
N GLY A 50 15.13 -0.33 -7.36
CA GLY A 50 13.80 -0.07 -7.88
C GLY A 50 12.82 0.46 -6.83
N THR A 51 11.55 0.42 -7.16
CA THR A 51 10.42 0.83 -6.29
C THR A 51 9.32 -0.22 -6.34
N PRO A 52 8.49 -0.35 -5.29
CA PRO A 52 7.25 -1.11 -5.38
C PRO A 52 6.32 -0.50 -6.46
N HIS A 53 5.26 -1.20 -6.82
CA HIS A 53 4.30 -0.71 -7.81
C HIS A 53 3.67 0.64 -7.39
N ASP A 54 3.41 0.82 -6.09
CA ASP A 54 3.11 2.15 -5.54
C ASP A 54 4.39 2.77 -4.96
N ALA A 55 4.99 3.67 -5.72
CA ALA A 55 6.18 4.38 -5.29
C ALA A 55 5.94 5.34 -4.10
N THR A 56 4.70 5.66 -3.77
CA THR A 56 4.36 6.59 -2.68
C THR A 56 4.83 6.06 -1.33
N ASP A 57 4.61 4.77 -1.06
CA ASP A 57 5.07 4.15 0.18
C ASP A 57 6.58 4.10 0.31
N TYR A 58 7.27 3.87 -0.79
CA TYR A 58 8.71 3.91 -0.84
C TYR A 58 9.23 5.28 -0.40
N PHE A 59 8.66 6.36 -0.93
CA PHE A 59 9.06 7.73 -0.57
C PHE A 59 8.60 8.14 0.83
N ILE A 60 7.44 7.67 1.29
CA ILE A 60 7.00 7.86 2.69
C ILE A 60 7.98 7.16 3.64
N TYR A 61 8.39 5.93 3.34
CA TYR A 61 9.35 5.21 4.15
C TYR A 61 10.72 5.90 4.20
N LEU A 62 11.20 6.43 3.06
CA LEU A 62 12.43 7.23 3.04
C LEU A 62 12.32 8.48 3.93
N HIS A 63 11.16 9.16 3.92
CA HIS A 63 10.91 10.27 4.82
C HIS A 63 10.89 9.83 6.30
N GLU A 64 10.29 8.68 6.62
CA GLU A 64 10.32 8.12 7.99
C GLU A 64 11.75 7.84 8.45
N LEU A 65 12.64 7.37 7.55
CA LEU A 65 14.06 7.20 7.86
C LEU A 65 14.74 8.55 8.13
N TYR A 66 14.36 9.60 7.41
CA TYR A 66 14.89 10.95 7.64
C TYR A 66 14.51 11.51 9.02
N GLU A 67 13.29 11.22 9.49
CA GLU A 67 12.81 11.63 10.82
C GLU A 67 13.31 10.72 11.97
N THR A 68 13.94 9.59 11.64
CA THR A 68 14.39 8.61 12.65
C THR A 68 15.76 8.98 13.20
N ASP A 69 15.86 9.19 14.51
CA ASP A 69 17.13 9.49 15.19
C ASP A 69 18.19 8.38 14.95
N GLY A 70 19.42 8.83 14.69
CA GLY A 70 20.56 7.95 14.45
C GLY A 70 20.61 7.36 13.04
N MET A 71 19.77 7.83 12.11
CA MET A 71 19.88 7.57 10.68
C MET A 71 20.62 8.70 9.97
N HIS A 72 21.65 8.36 9.23
CA HIS A 72 22.47 9.33 8.51
C HIS A 72 22.18 9.25 7.01
N ILE A 73 21.43 10.23 6.51
CA ILE A 73 21.05 10.27 5.10
C ILE A 73 22.19 10.89 4.28
N LEU A 74 22.64 10.16 3.29
CA LEU A 74 23.69 10.57 2.37
C LEU A 74 23.22 10.49 0.92
N SER A 75 23.73 11.38 0.11
CA SER A 75 23.54 11.40 -1.35
C SER A 75 24.83 11.86 -2.04
N GLU A 76 24.79 12.09 -3.33
CA GLU A 76 25.92 12.63 -4.09
C GLU A 76 26.51 13.95 -3.55
N THR A 77 25.74 14.69 -2.73
CA THR A 77 26.10 16.00 -2.18
C THR A 77 26.77 15.91 -0.80
N LEU A 78 27.74 14.99 -0.64
CA LEU A 78 28.53 14.88 0.59
C LEU A 78 29.33 16.15 0.89
N ASN A 79 29.57 16.41 2.20
CA ASN A 79 30.45 17.48 2.62
C ASN A 79 31.88 17.26 2.08
N ARG A 80 32.32 18.19 1.23
CA ARG A 80 33.62 18.12 0.52
C ARG A 80 34.71 18.97 1.18
N HIS A 81 34.44 19.50 2.36
CA HIS A 81 35.45 20.25 3.09
C HIS A 81 36.61 19.35 3.51
N ILE A 82 37.83 19.84 3.39
CA ILE A 82 39.03 19.21 3.93
C ILE A 82 39.98 20.32 4.46
N GLU A 83 40.49 20.11 5.64
CA GLU A 83 41.47 21.04 6.23
C GLU A 83 42.74 21.11 5.36
N PRO A 84 43.30 22.33 5.13
CA PRO A 84 44.49 22.49 4.28
C PRO A 84 45.67 21.63 4.70
N GLU A 85 45.89 21.44 6.00
CA GLU A 85 46.95 20.61 6.57
C GLU A 85 46.74 19.13 6.22
N HIS A 86 45.53 18.62 6.36
CA HIS A 86 45.18 17.26 5.98
C HIS A 86 45.34 17.01 4.46
N PHE A 87 44.95 17.99 3.64
CA PHE A 87 45.15 17.92 2.20
C PHE A 87 46.62 17.84 1.81
N GLN A 88 47.47 18.72 2.43
CA GLN A 88 48.92 18.69 2.19
C GLN A 88 49.58 17.38 2.66
N ALA A 89 49.18 16.85 3.81
CA ALA A 89 49.65 15.56 4.32
C ALA A 89 49.28 14.42 3.36
N LEU A 90 48.05 14.37 2.86
CA LEU A 90 47.63 13.38 1.87
C LEU A 90 48.42 13.47 0.55
N GLN A 91 48.71 14.69 0.09
CA GLN A 91 49.55 14.90 -1.07
C GLN A 91 50.99 14.37 -0.85
N ARG A 92 51.60 14.67 0.29
CA ARG A 92 52.95 14.17 0.62
C ARG A 92 52.98 12.64 0.63
N ILE A 93 52.02 12.00 1.30
CA ILE A 93 51.93 10.52 1.36
C ILE A 93 51.72 9.93 -0.03
N HIS A 94 50.89 10.56 -0.84
CA HIS A 94 50.68 10.10 -2.23
C HIS A 94 51.94 10.23 -3.08
N MET A 95 52.72 11.31 -2.94
CA MET A 95 54.02 11.50 -3.62
C MET A 95 55.02 10.44 -3.19
N ILE A 96 55.18 10.15 -1.92
CA ILE A 96 56.03 9.09 -1.39
C ILE A 96 55.64 7.74 -2.01
N ASN A 97 54.35 7.44 -2.10
CA ASN A 97 53.86 6.23 -2.73
C ASN A 97 54.22 6.14 -4.23
N GLN A 98 54.22 7.27 -4.95
CA GLN A 98 54.62 7.35 -6.34
C GLN A 98 56.12 7.13 -6.52
N GLU A 99 56.94 7.78 -5.70
CA GLU A 99 58.41 7.69 -5.74
C GLU A 99 58.94 6.29 -5.40
N GLU A 100 58.34 5.61 -4.41
CA GLU A 100 58.69 4.25 -4.01
C GLU A 100 58.05 3.16 -4.90
N LYS A 101 57.42 3.55 -6.03
CA LYS A 101 56.70 2.65 -6.96
C LYS A 101 55.66 1.76 -6.30
N GLY A 102 55.06 2.24 -5.24
CA GLY A 102 53.99 1.60 -4.46
C GLY A 102 54.47 1.08 -3.10
N LEU A 103 53.84 1.62 -2.08
CA LEU A 103 54.04 1.18 -0.70
C LEU A 103 53.24 -0.11 -0.45
N SER A 104 53.68 -0.91 0.55
CA SER A 104 52.76 -1.90 1.11
C SER A 104 51.56 -1.20 1.78
N VAL A 105 50.36 -1.83 1.73
CA VAL A 105 49.18 -1.21 2.28
C VAL A 105 49.32 -0.88 3.77
N ASN A 106 49.96 -1.77 4.54
CA ASN A 106 50.22 -1.54 5.96
C ASN A 106 51.10 -0.31 6.21
N ARG A 107 52.14 -0.12 5.40
CA ARG A 107 53.05 1.04 5.51
C ARG A 107 52.33 2.33 5.09
N PHE A 108 51.53 2.25 4.03
CA PHE A 108 50.71 3.37 3.56
C PHE A 108 49.74 3.84 4.63
N VAL A 109 49.00 2.92 5.24
CA VAL A 109 48.04 3.24 6.35
C VAL A 109 48.77 3.71 7.61
N ALA A 110 50.03 3.23 7.86
CA ALA A 110 50.84 3.74 8.97
C ALA A 110 51.22 5.21 8.77
N PHE A 111 51.51 5.64 7.55
CA PHE A 111 51.72 7.10 7.28
C PHE A 111 50.46 7.91 7.49
N LEU A 112 49.27 7.41 7.07
CA LEU A 112 48.00 8.07 7.32
C LEU A 112 47.70 8.22 8.82
N ASP A 113 48.00 7.20 9.61
CA ASP A 113 47.83 7.19 11.05
C ASP A 113 48.79 8.19 11.76
N GLY A 114 50.07 8.20 11.30
CA GLY A 114 51.06 9.13 11.80
C GLY A 114 50.73 10.61 11.59
N GLU A 115 50.12 10.95 10.47
CA GLU A 115 49.63 12.28 10.12
C GLU A 115 48.19 12.56 10.69
N GLN A 116 47.64 11.69 11.56
CA GLN A 116 46.32 11.81 12.18
C GLN A 116 45.16 11.92 11.19
N LEU A 117 45.28 11.31 10.00
CA LEU A 117 44.29 11.34 8.95
C LEU A 117 43.22 10.26 9.10
N ILE A 118 43.43 9.31 10.02
CA ILE A 118 42.48 8.22 10.31
C ILE A 118 41.58 8.65 11.48
N VAL A 119 40.28 8.42 11.34
CA VAL A 119 39.30 8.66 12.41
C VAL A 119 39.71 7.93 13.70
N ARG A 120 39.60 8.61 14.83
CA ARG A 120 39.94 8.06 16.14
C ARG A 120 38.71 7.93 17.03
N HIS A 121 38.70 6.84 17.80
CA HIS A 121 37.66 6.53 18.79
C HIS A 121 38.28 6.40 20.18
N PRO A 122 37.58 6.77 21.29
CA PRO A 122 38.11 6.59 22.65
C PRO A 122 38.47 5.15 23.03
N ASN A 123 37.77 4.15 22.48
CA ASN A 123 38.07 2.74 22.69
C ASN A 123 39.25 2.29 21.80
N PRO A 124 40.37 1.81 22.39
CA PRO A 124 41.55 1.42 21.63
C PRO A 124 41.33 0.20 20.72
N VAL A 125 40.42 -0.72 21.08
CA VAL A 125 40.09 -1.86 20.25
C VAL A 125 39.37 -1.41 18.98
N MET A 126 38.48 -0.42 19.11
CA MET A 126 37.82 0.17 17.95
C MET A 126 38.79 0.98 17.08
N ASN A 127 39.74 1.70 17.65
CA ASN A 127 40.79 2.34 16.86
C ASN A 127 41.59 1.35 16.02
N ARG A 128 41.96 0.22 16.60
CA ARG A 128 42.61 -0.84 15.87
C ARG A 128 41.70 -1.40 14.77
N HIS A 129 40.42 -1.60 15.04
CA HIS A 129 39.46 -2.11 14.07
C HIS A 129 39.26 -1.13 12.90
N ILE A 130 39.08 0.18 13.16
CA ILE A 130 38.99 1.24 12.15
C ILE A 130 40.22 1.22 11.22
N ARG A 131 41.43 1.10 11.80
CA ARG A 131 42.66 1.01 11.02
C ARG A 131 42.73 -0.27 10.16
N LEU A 132 42.37 -1.43 10.72
CA LEU A 132 42.33 -2.69 9.99
C LEU A 132 41.32 -2.67 8.85
N SER A 133 40.14 -2.07 9.07
CA SER A 133 39.12 -1.87 8.04
C SER A 133 39.65 -1.00 6.88
N LEU A 134 40.41 0.05 7.17
CA LEU A 134 41.02 0.88 6.13
C LEU A 134 42.09 0.13 5.33
N ILE A 135 42.87 -0.73 5.99
CA ILE A 135 43.79 -1.64 5.31
C ILE A 135 43.02 -2.54 4.34
N GLN A 136 41.92 -3.14 4.78
CA GLN A 136 41.10 -4.00 3.91
C GLN A 136 40.53 -3.24 2.70
N VAL A 137 40.09 -1.98 2.86
CA VAL A 137 39.63 -1.13 1.73
C VAL A 137 40.74 -0.98 0.68
N PHE A 138 41.95 -0.66 1.12
CA PHE A 138 43.07 -0.42 0.19
C PHE A 138 43.66 -1.71 -0.41
N GLU A 139 43.64 -2.80 0.34
CA GLU A 139 44.00 -4.12 -0.23
C GLU A 139 42.98 -4.51 -1.31
N TYR A 140 41.69 -4.30 -1.05
CA TYR A 140 40.62 -4.58 -2.00
C TYR A 140 40.71 -3.68 -3.24
N PHE A 141 41.01 -2.39 -3.08
CA PHE A 141 41.29 -1.49 -4.20
C PHE A 141 42.43 -2.02 -5.06
N LYS A 142 43.52 -2.44 -4.40
CA LYS A 142 44.72 -2.98 -5.08
C LYS A 142 44.44 -4.27 -5.85
N GLN A 143 43.54 -5.11 -5.36
CA GLN A 143 43.13 -6.35 -6.03
C GLN A 143 42.23 -6.08 -7.24
N LEU A 144 41.32 -5.11 -7.16
CA LEU A 144 40.38 -4.82 -8.24
C LEU A 144 40.96 -3.97 -9.37
N HIS A 145 42.05 -3.20 -9.11
CA HIS A 145 42.58 -2.27 -10.10
C HIS A 145 43.99 -2.64 -10.51
N GLU A 146 44.16 -2.85 -11.79
CA GLU A 146 45.50 -3.08 -12.38
C GLU A 146 46.40 -1.85 -12.11
N GLY A 147 47.62 -2.08 -11.67
CA GLY A 147 48.52 -1.04 -11.20
C GLY A 147 48.35 -0.65 -9.74
N GLY A 148 47.32 -1.13 -9.04
CA GLY A 148 47.10 -0.92 -7.61
C GLY A 148 47.11 0.56 -7.21
N PHE A 149 48.03 0.97 -6.34
CA PHE A 149 48.15 2.37 -5.89
C PHE A 149 48.71 3.33 -6.95
N GLN A 150 49.16 2.82 -8.10
CA GLN A 150 49.55 3.63 -9.26
C GLN A 150 48.32 3.91 -10.18
N HIS A 151 47.19 3.26 -9.95
CA HIS A 151 45.98 3.49 -10.73
C HIS A 151 45.53 4.94 -10.64
N PRO A 152 45.10 5.60 -11.73
CA PRO A 152 44.71 7.04 -11.73
C PRO A 152 43.63 7.39 -10.74
N ASP A 153 42.68 6.50 -10.48
CA ASP A 153 41.57 6.75 -9.53
C ASP A 153 42.01 6.70 -8.07
N PHE A 154 43.16 6.08 -7.75
CA PHE A 154 43.58 5.88 -6.36
C PHE A 154 43.69 7.19 -5.58
N ARG A 155 44.27 8.23 -6.17
CA ARG A 155 44.39 9.56 -5.53
C ARG A 155 43.05 10.10 -5.11
N ARG A 156 42.04 9.97 -5.98
CA ARG A 156 40.67 10.46 -5.68
C ARG A 156 40.03 9.60 -4.61
N VAL A 157 40.13 8.28 -4.69
CA VAL A 157 39.59 7.37 -3.67
C VAL A 157 40.20 7.64 -2.30
N LEU A 158 41.55 7.77 -2.23
CA LEU A 158 42.25 8.11 -1.01
C LEU A 158 41.73 9.42 -0.38
N LEU A 159 41.71 10.49 -1.19
CA LEU A 159 41.28 11.80 -0.73
C LEU A 159 39.84 11.79 -0.20
N ASP A 160 38.94 11.15 -0.95
CA ASP A 160 37.52 11.15 -0.63
C ASP A 160 37.21 10.22 0.56
N VAL A 161 37.84 9.04 0.65
CA VAL A 161 37.67 8.13 1.80
C VAL A 161 38.12 8.82 3.09
N VAL A 162 39.31 9.44 3.11
CA VAL A 162 39.80 10.14 4.30
C VAL A 162 38.92 11.34 4.66
N LYS A 163 38.60 12.15 3.67
CA LYS A 163 37.76 13.36 3.85
C LYS A 163 36.37 13.02 4.38
N PHE A 164 35.65 12.07 3.73
CA PHE A 164 34.31 11.69 4.16
C PHE A 164 34.32 10.97 5.50
N SER A 165 35.37 10.21 5.81
CA SER A 165 35.52 9.61 7.13
C SER A 165 35.65 10.65 8.23
N ASN A 166 36.45 11.68 8.04
CA ASN A 166 36.59 12.75 9.03
C ASN A 166 35.32 13.60 9.16
N ASN A 167 34.67 13.92 8.05
CA ASN A 167 33.47 14.77 8.04
C ASN A 167 32.20 14.08 8.55
N HIS A 168 32.10 12.76 8.38
CA HIS A 168 30.86 12.02 8.67
C HIS A 168 31.10 10.90 9.70
N LEU A 169 31.94 9.92 9.40
CA LEU A 169 32.13 8.74 10.23
C LEU A 169 32.68 9.08 11.62
N GLY A 170 33.63 10.02 11.71
CA GLY A 170 34.22 10.45 12.98
C GLY A 170 33.20 11.00 13.98
N PRO A 171 32.33 11.95 13.59
CA PRO A 171 31.22 12.41 14.40
C PRO A 171 30.26 11.28 14.81
N TRP A 172 29.81 10.46 13.84
CA TRP A 172 28.85 9.37 14.11
C TRP A 172 29.33 8.36 15.15
N LEU A 173 30.62 7.98 15.08
CA LEU A 173 31.19 7.04 16.04
C LEU A 173 31.39 7.64 17.44
N LYS A 174 31.35 8.96 17.59
CA LYS A 174 31.45 9.64 18.90
C LYS A 174 30.10 9.82 19.56
N GLU A 175 29.02 9.91 18.78
CA GLU A 175 27.67 10.21 19.26
C GLU A 175 26.96 8.98 19.84
N GLY A 176 27.34 7.77 19.48
CA GLY A 176 26.64 6.52 19.80
C GLY A 176 27.38 5.59 20.78
N ASN A 177 26.61 4.71 21.43
CA ASN A 177 27.15 3.55 22.12
C ASN A 177 27.22 2.36 21.15
N MET A 178 28.42 2.07 20.65
CA MET A 178 28.66 1.02 19.65
C MET A 178 28.32 -0.39 20.12
N GLU A 179 28.15 -0.62 21.40
CA GLU A 179 27.75 -1.91 21.96
C GLU A 179 26.22 -2.09 21.91
N GLU A 180 25.48 -1.00 21.79
CA GLU A 180 24.00 -1.00 21.72
C GLU A 180 23.50 -0.72 20.31
N LYS A 181 24.10 0.25 19.62
CA LYS A 181 23.68 0.66 18.27
C LYS A 181 24.88 1.24 17.50
N MET A 182 25.18 0.65 16.36
CA MET A 182 26.09 1.26 15.39
C MET A 182 25.35 2.32 14.54
N PRO A 183 26.07 3.33 14.01
CA PRO A 183 25.48 4.27 13.07
C PRO A 183 24.83 3.57 11.89
N ALA A 184 23.67 4.05 11.47
CA ALA A 184 22.97 3.55 10.29
C ALA A 184 23.04 4.61 9.18
N VAL A 185 23.58 4.20 8.04
CA VAL A 185 23.81 5.07 6.88
C VAL A 185 22.87 4.69 5.76
N ILE A 186 22.10 5.64 5.30
CA ILE A 186 21.21 5.53 4.17
C ILE A 186 21.82 6.28 2.99
N TRP A 187 22.19 5.59 1.95
CA TRP A 187 22.62 6.18 0.69
C TRP A 187 21.45 6.23 -0.29
N TYR A 188 21.21 7.38 -0.90
CA TYR A 188 20.14 7.53 -1.86
C TYR A 188 20.65 8.11 -3.20
N GLY A 189 20.37 7.41 -4.30
CA GLY A 189 20.67 7.83 -5.65
C GLY A 189 22.07 7.47 -6.14
N GLU A 190 22.60 8.27 -7.08
CA GLU A 190 23.87 8.01 -7.76
C GLU A 190 25.07 8.09 -6.80
N ALA A 191 26.05 7.22 -7.01
CA ALA A 191 27.32 7.21 -6.28
C ALA A 191 28.50 7.07 -7.24
N ASN A 192 29.52 7.90 -7.06
CA ASN A 192 30.76 7.72 -7.80
C ASN A 192 31.67 6.69 -7.12
N LYS A 193 32.71 6.25 -7.83
CA LYS A 193 33.63 5.21 -7.36
C LYS A 193 34.21 5.50 -5.95
N SER A 194 34.64 6.69 -5.67
CA SER A 194 35.23 7.04 -4.36
C SER A 194 34.20 7.03 -3.23
N GLN A 195 32.95 7.39 -3.52
CA GLN A 195 31.83 7.28 -2.57
C GLN A 195 31.50 5.84 -2.26
N LEU A 196 31.54 4.95 -3.27
CA LEU A 196 31.35 3.52 -3.06
C LEU A 196 32.45 2.91 -2.17
N TYR A 197 33.69 3.31 -2.33
CA TYR A 197 34.78 2.88 -1.43
C TYR A 197 34.63 3.42 -0.01
N PHE A 198 34.10 4.64 0.14
CA PHE A 198 33.75 5.16 1.47
C PHE A 198 32.64 4.33 2.13
N LEU A 199 31.57 4.03 1.41
CA LEU A 199 30.49 3.18 1.92
C LEU A 199 30.99 1.77 2.27
N TYR A 200 31.87 1.20 1.44
CA TYR A 200 32.53 -0.07 1.74
C TYR A 200 33.32 -0.01 3.06
N TYR A 201 34.06 1.08 3.28
CA TYR A 201 34.78 1.32 4.54
C TYR A 201 33.84 1.36 5.73
N VAL A 202 32.75 2.12 5.63
CA VAL A 202 31.72 2.24 6.67
C VAL A 202 31.11 0.87 7.02
N MET A 203 30.87 0.02 5.98
CA MET A 203 30.39 -1.35 6.19
C MET A 203 31.42 -2.22 6.92
N LEU A 204 32.71 -2.12 6.61
CA LEU A 204 33.75 -2.91 7.27
C LEU A 204 33.93 -2.55 8.75
N ILE A 205 33.66 -1.31 9.12
CA ILE A 205 33.67 -0.84 10.51
C ILE A 205 32.53 -1.44 11.32
N GLY A 206 31.44 -1.88 10.66
CA GLY A 206 30.27 -2.48 11.30
C GLY A 206 29.04 -1.59 11.35
N CYS A 207 29.04 -0.45 10.65
CA CYS A 207 27.85 0.37 10.50
C CYS A 207 26.82 -0.31 9.60
N ASP A 208 25.54 -0.08 9.87
CA ASP A 208 24.47 -0.47 8.95
C ASP A 208 24.52 0.44 7.72
N VAL A 209 24.35 -0.14 6.51
CA VAL A 209 24.34 0.63 5.27
C VAL A 209 23.23 0.11 4.36
N VAL A 210 22.34 0.99 3.96
CA VAL A 210 21.30 0.67 2.98
C VAL A 210 21.40 1.63 1.80
N LEU A 211 21.59 1.06 0.61
CA LEU A 211 21.72 1.81 -0.65
C LEU A 211 20.41 1.75 -1.41
N PHE A 212 19.76 2.88 -1.57
CA PHE A 212 18.53 3.02 -2.34
C PHE A 212 18.79 3.60 -3.72
N HIS A 213 18.29 2.93 -4.75
CA HIS A 213 18.29 3.47 -6.11
C HIS A 213 16.94 3.24 -6.79
N PRO A 214 16.07 4.26 -6.89
CA PRO A 214 14.69 4.11 -7.39
C PRO A 214 14.61 3.70 -8.86
N GLU A 215 15.63 3.99 -9.68
CA GLU A 215 15.72 3.52 -11.07
C GLU A 215 16.23 2.07 -11.19
N GLY A 216 16.53 1.41 -10.07
CA GLY A 216 17.00 0.03 -10.08
C GLY A 216 18.46 -0.18 -10.52
N LYS A 217 19.29 0.88 -10.56
CA LYS A 217 20.71 0.78 -10.93
C LYS A 217 21.52 0.23 -9.76
N ASP A 218 22.22 -0.87 -9.98
CA ASP A 218 23.12 -1.48 -8.99
C ASP A 218 24.54 -0.97 -9.15
N GLN A 219 24.85 0.15 -8.52
CA GLN A 219 26.16 0.80 -8.60
C GLN A 219 27.24 0.09 -7.75
N PHE A 220 26.81 -0.66 -6.73
CA PHE A 220 27.73 -1.38 -5.84
C PHE A 220 28.17 -2.74 -6.39
N ARG A 221 27.59 -3.16 -7.52
CA ARG A 221 27.86 -4.47 -8.14
C ARG A 221 29.34 -4.72 -8.46
N GLU A 222 30.08 -3.69 -8.88
CA GLU A 222 31.50 -3.83 -9.18
C GLU A 222 32.34 -4.15 -7.93
N LEU A 223 31.94 -3.61 -6.75
CA LEU A 223 32.63 -3.86 -5.49
C LEU A 223 32.14 -5.14 -4.79
N ASP A 224 30.95 -5.64 -5.09
CA ASP A 224 30.40 -6.84 -4.47
C ASP A 224 29.59 -7.68 -5.48
N PRO A 225 30.28 -8.25 -6.50
CA PRO A 225 29.61 -9.03 -7.54
C PRO A 225 29.01 -10.34 -7.04
N GLU A 226 29.56 -10.90 -5.96
CA GLU A 226 29.14 -12.18 -5.37
C GLU A 226 28.20 -12.00 -4.16
N GLU A 227 27.75 -10.79 -3.86
CA GLU A 227 26.86 -10.46 -2.72
C GLU A 227 27.39 -10.97 -1.36
N LYS A 228 28.70 -10.90 -1.17
CA LYS A 228 29.35 -11.30 0.09
C LYS A 228 29.24 -10.23 1.17
N LEU A 229 29.23 -8.97 0.76
CA LEU A 229 29.21 -7.80 1.65
C LEU A 229 27.80 -7.26 1.88
N THR A 230 26.95 -7.35 0.87
CA THR A 230 25.59 -6.84 0.86
C THR A 230 24.64 -7.93 0.36
N PHE A 231 23.34 -7.73 0.54
CA PHE A 231 22.33 -8.50 -0.19
C PHE A 231 21.47 -7.54 -1.02
N ILE A 232 20.81 -8.07 -2.04
CA ILE A 232 19.93 -7.30 -2.91
C ILE A 232 18.48 -7.53 -2.49
N ASP A 233 17.72 -6.43 -2.32
CA ASP A 233 16.26 -6.42 -2.26
C ASP A 233 15.76 -5.71 -3.52
N GLN A 234 15.22 -6.48 -4.47
CA GLN A 234 14.81 -6.02 -5.79
C GLN A 234 13.30 -5.80 -5.82
N TYR A 235 12.88 -4.55 -6.00
CA TYR A 235 11.48 -4.23 -6.25
C TYR A 235 11.08 -4.43 -7.72
N PRO A 236 9.78 -4.70 -7.99
CA PRO A 236 9.30 -4.99 -9.34
C PRO A 236 9.19 -3.78 -10.26
N GLY A 237 9.08 -2.57 -9.71
CA GLY A 237 8.94 -1.31 -10.44
C GLY A 237 10.19 -0.46 -10.39
N THR A 238 10.15 0.66 -11.10
CA THR A 238 11.18 1.71 -11.07
C THR A 238 10.53 3.08 -11.09
N SER A 239 11.17 4.05 -10.44
CA SER A 239 10.77 5.46 -10.47
C SER A 239 11.97 6.32 -10.85
N LYS A 240 11.72 7.46 -11.46
CA LYS A 240 12.77 8.43 -11.76
C LYS A 240 13.45 8.87 -10.47
N LEU A 241 14.77 9.04 -10.52
CA LEU A 241 15.52 9.59 -9.41
C LEU A 241 15.14 11.06 -9.19
N GLU A 242 14.43 11.32 -8.11
CA GLU A 242 14.06 12.64 -7.61
C GLU A 242 14.89 13.00 -6.37
N PRO A 243 14.94 14.26 -5.93
CA PRO A 243 15.58 14.61 -4.67
C PRO A 243 15.05 13.77 -3.50
N PHE A 244 15.91 13.51 -2.51
CA PHE A 244 15.51 12.77 -1.32
C PHE A 244 14.31 13.47 -0.63
N PRO A 245 13.26 12.74 -0.20
CA PRO A 245 12.04 13.34 0.37
C PRO A 245 12.29 13.86 1.79
N THR A 246 12.53 15.17 1.92
CA THR A 246 12.66 15.88 3.21
C THR A 246 11.32 16.33 3.78
N GLU A 247 10.28 16.41 2.94
CA GLU A 247 8.90 16.66 3.32
C GLU A 247 8.09 15.37 3.12
N LYS A 248 7.11 15.14 3.99
CA LYS A 248 6.27 13.94 3.90
C LYS A 248 5.44 13.99 2.62
N PRO A 249 5.62 13.03 1.70
CA PRO A 249 4.82 12.97 0.49
C PRO A 249 3.33 12.89 0.81
N GLU A 250 2.52 13.70 0.16
CA GLU A 250 1.07 13.62 0.28
C GLU A 250 0.57 12.32 -0.37
N ARG A 251 -0.13 11.54 0.41
CA ARG A 251 -0.70 10.29 -0.05
C ARG A 251 -2.07 10.53 -0.67
N LYS A 252 -2.17 10.37 -1.98
CA LYS A 252 -3.45 10.11 -2.60
C LYS A 252 -3.82 8.66 -2.27
N SER A 253 -4.60 8.47 -1.20
CA SER A 253 -5.03 7.15 -0.76
C SER A 253 -5.96 6.54 -1.81
N THR A 254 -5.41 5.74 -2.71
CA THR A 254 -6.20 4.95 -3.66
C THR A 254 -6.68 3.66 -3.00
N VAL A 255 -7.84 3.17 -3.46
CA VAL A 255 -8.43 1.91 -2.93
C VAL A 255 -7.54 0.72 -3.28
N ALA A 256 -6.92 0.72 -4.47
CA ALA A 256 -5.99 -0.32 -4.89
C ALA A 256 -4.81 -0.46 -3.91
N TYR A 257 -4.25 0.64 -3.45
CA TYR A 257 -3.18 0.64 -2.47
C TYR A 257 -3.60 0.01 -1.13
N ARG A 258 -4.78 0.39 -0.61
CA ARG A 258 -5.29 -0.18 0.66
C ARG A 258 -5.52 -1.67 0.52
N SER A 259 -6.09 -2.12 -0.60
CA SER A 259 -6.34 -3.53 -0.88
C SER A 259 -5.06 -4.35 -0.95
N THR A 260 -4.01 -3.83 -1.59
CA THR A 260 -2.72 -4.53 -1.68
C THR A 260 -2.08 -4.67 -0.31
N ARG A 261 -2.10 -3.62 0.50
CA ARG A 261 -1.53 -3.64 1.84
C ARG A 261 -2.28 -4.59 2.79
N GLU A 262 -3.61 -4.52 2.80
CA GLU A 262 -4.45 -5.41 3.62
C GLU A 262 -4.31 -6.87 3.15
N LEU A 263 -4.13 -7.11 1.85
CA LEU A 263 -3.84 -8.43 1.30
C LEU A 263 -2.47 -8.94 1.75
N GLU A 264 -1.44 -8.11 1.74
CA GLU A 264 -0.10 -8.46 2.23
C GLU A 264 -0.11 -8.76 3.73
N GLU A 265 -0.81 -7.96 4.53
CA GLU A 265 -0.99 -8.21 5.96
C GLU A 265 -1.73 -9.54 6.22
N VAL A 266 -2.74 -9.88 5.42
CA VAL A 266 -3.50 -11.14 5.52
C VAL A 266 -2.68 -12.34 5.04
N LEU A 267 -1.86 -12.19 4.00
CA LEU A 267 -1.01 -13.27 3.48
C LEU A 267 0.21 -13.57 4.38
N HIS A 268 0.66 -12.61 5.18
CA HIS A 268 1.82 -12.77 6.06
C HIS A 268 1.47 -13.05 7.51
N THR A 269 0.19 -13.01 7.91
CA THR A 269 -0.26 -13.53 9.21
C THR A 269 -0.36 -15.07 9.15
N GLU A 270 0.20 -15.77 10.12
CA GLU A 270 0.21 -17.24 10.24
C GLU A 270 -1.19 -17.88 10.33
N ASP A 271 -2.23 -17.08 10.53
CA ASP A 271 -3.64 -17.46 10.38
C ASP A 271 -4.15 -17.04 8.99
N SER A 272 -3.96 -17.91 7.99
CA SER A 272 -4.62 -17.76 6.71
C SER A 272 -6.14 -17.75 6.92
N MET A 273 -6.77 -16.58 6.76
CA MET A 273 -8.22 -16.45 6.86
C MET A 273 -8.91 -17.07 5.65
N LEU A 274 -8.93 -18.39 5.59
CA LEU A 274 -9.79 -19.13 4.71
C LEU A 274 -11.21 -19.11 5.31
N TYR A 275 -12.00 -18.12 4.93
CA TYR A 275 -13.40 -18.10 5.33
C TYR A 275 -14.12 -19.30 4.75
N LYS A 276 -14.80 -20.06 5.61
CA LYS A 276 -15.67 -21.16 5.20
C LYS A 276 -16.89 -20.58 4.47
N PRO A 277 -17.40 -21.24 3.44
CA PRO A 277 -18.65 -20.84 2.81
C PRO A 277 -19.75 -20.65 3.86
N TRP A 278 -20.48 -19.57 3.77
CA TRP A 278 -21.60 -19.22 4.66
C TRP A 278 -21.23 -19.06 6.15
N GLN A 279 -19.97 -18.82 6.45
CA GLN A 279 -19.50 -18.62 7.84
C GLN A 279 -20.23 -17.46 8.52
N PHE A 280 -20.60 -16.42 7.77
CA PHE A 280 -21.25 -15.21 8.25
C PHE A 280 -22.76 -15.18 8.00
N ARG A 281 -23.38 -16.32 7.76
CA ARG A 281 -24.81 -16.42 7.38
C ARG A 281 -25.74 -15.80 8.41
N ASP A 282 -25.39 -15.83 9.67
CA ASP A 282 -26.16 -15.29 10.79
C ASP A 282 -25.70 -13.88 11.23
N HIS A 283 -24.72 -13.29 10.51
CA HIS A 283 -24.25 -11.94 10.79
C HIS A 283 -25.10 -10.90 10.08
N THR A 284 -25.22 -9.73 10.68
CA THR A 284 -25.88 -8.58 10.07
C THR A 284 -24.89 -7.81 9.20
N PRO A 285 -25.15 -7.64 7.90
CA PRO A 285 -24.30 -6.86 7.01
C PRO A 285 -24.44 -5.36 7.28
N HIS A 286 -23.30 -4.67 7.30
CA HIS A 286 -23.18 -3.22 7.27
C HIS A 286 -22.36 -2.84 6.06
N SER A 287 -22.93 -2.08 5.14
CA SER A 287 -22.19 -1.64 3.96
C SER A 287 -21.30 -0.44 4.26
N ILE A 288 -20.16 -0.40 3.57
CA ILE A 288 -19.33 0.79 3.46
C ILE A 288 -19.07 1.07 1.98
N THR A 289 -19.64 2.16 1.46
CA THR A 289 -19.48 2.51 0.05
C THR A 289 -18.09 3.07 -0.18
N LEU A 290 -17.30 2.38 -1.01
CA LEU A 290 -15.95 2.77 -1.37
C LEU A 290 -15.99 3.90 -2.40
N LYS A 291 -15.12 4.89 -2.21
CA LYS A 291 -14.87 5.94 -3.21
C LYS A 291 -13.68 5.53 -4.07
N THR A 292 -13.85 5.56 -5.40
CA THR A 292 -12.87 5.02 -6.35
C THR A 292 -12.63 5.96 -7.52
N THR A 293 -11.50 5.81 -8.19
CA THR A 293 -11.34 6.32 -9.56
C THR A 293 -12.05 5.39 -10.55
N TYR A 294 -12.30 5.87 -11.78
CA TYR A 294 -12.97 5.08 -12.81
C TYR A 294 -12.25 3.75 -13.12
N ASP A 295 -10.93 3.73 -13.12
CA ASP A 295 -10.16 2.51 -13.39
C ASP A 295 -10.13 1.54 -12.21
N GLU A 296 -9.99 2.05 -10.99
CA GLU A 296 -10.01 1.25 -9.76
C GLU A 296 -11.34 0.52 -9.56
N LEU A 297 -12.44 1.15 -9.96
CA LEU A 297 -13.78 0.59 -9.88
C LEU A 297 -13.85 -0.84 -10.48
N PHE A 298 -13.22 -1.06 -11.65
CA PHE A 298 -13.23 -2.36 -12.32
C PHE A 298 -12.29 -3.39 -11.70
N LEU A 299 -11.25 -2.93 -11.00
CA LEU A 299 -10.36 -3.79 -10.24
C LEU A 299 -11.08 -4.30 -8.99
N ILE A 300 -11.62 -3.38 -8.20
CA ILE A 300 -12.34 -3.69 -6.95
C ILE A 300 -13.59 -4.56 -7.22
N ALA A 301 -14.32 -4.28 -8.30
CA ALA A 301 -15.51 -5.06 -8.66
C ALA A 301 -15.23 -6.57 -8.93
N LYS A 302 -13.97 -6.95 -9.19
CA LYS A 302 -13.56 -8.35 -9.36
C LYS A 302 -13.16 -9.02 -8.05
N GLU A 303 -12.83 -8.23 -7.03
CA GLU A 303 -12.33 -8.73 -5.77
C GLU A 303 -13.47 -9.27 -4.88
N ARG A 304 -13.16 -10.33 -4.14
CA ARG A 304 -14.06 -10.85 -3.10
C ARG A 304 -14.18 -9.84 -1.98
N SER A 305 -15.30 -9.87 -1.28
CA SER A 305 -15.59 -8.92 -0.18
C SER A 305 -14.47 -8.88 0.86
N PHE A 306 -13.96 -10.04 1.30
CA PHE A 306 -12.94 -10.12 2.34
C PHE A 306 -11.57 -9.55 1.93
N ILE A 307 -11.30 -9.40 0.62
CA ILE A 307 -10.06 -8.82 0.09
C ILE A 307 -10.17 -7.29 -0.02
N ARG A 308 -11.41 -6.77 -0.13
CA ARG A 308 -11.63 -5.34 -0.30
C ARG A 308 -11.25 -4.54 0.95
N PRO A 309 -10.74 -3.29 0.79
CA PRO A 309 -10.39 -2.45 1.93
C PRO A 309 -11.60 -2.18 2.83
N ASN A 310 -11.36 -2.12 4.13
CA ASN A 310 -12.37 -1.93 5.17
C ASN A 310 -13.31 -3.13 5.41
N PHE A 311 -13.05 -4.30 4.85
CA PHE A 311 -13.76 -5.51 5.29
C PHE A 311 -13.44 -5.81 6.76
N LYS A 312 -14.47 -6.05 7.56
CA LYS A 312 -14.33 -6.43 8.97
C LYS A 312 -15.43 -7.41 9.35
N ALA A 313 -15.10 -8.42 10.13
CA ALA A 313 -16.06 -9.33 10.71
C ALA A 313 -15.95 -9.25 12.24
N ASP A 314 -17.03 -8.82 12.87
CA ASP A 314 -17.19 -8.80 14.32
C ASP A 314 -18.09 -9.96 14.75
N ARG A 315 -18.43 -10.07 16.06
CA ARG A 315 -19.19 -11.21 16.61
C ARG A 315 -20.53 -11.45 15.91
N ASP A 316 -21.30 -10.39 15.65
CA ASP A 316 -22.66 -10.46 15.13
C ASP A 316 -22.87 -9.61 13.87
N THR A 317 -21.84 -8.86 13.46
CA THR A 317 -21.91 -7.94 12.31
C THR A 317 -20.76 -8.16 11.36
N ILE A 318 -21.00 -7.87 10.09
CA ILE A 318 -19.97 -7.92 9.06
C ILE A 318 -19.99 -6.63 8.23
N GLN A 319 -18.88 -5.94 8.19
CA GLN A 319 -18.71 -4.74 7.37
C GLN A 319 -18.31 -5.14 5.96
N ILE A 320 -19.16 -4.80 5.00
CA ILE A 320 -19.02 -5.16 3.59
C ILE A 320 -18.64 -3.92 2.78
N PRO A 321 -17.43 -3.88 2.24
CA PRO A 321 -17.02 -2.82 1.31
C PRO A 321 -17.68 -3.03 -0.05
N ASN A 322 -18.54 -2.12 -0.46
CA ASN A 322 -19.24 -2.17 -1.74
C ASN A 322 -19.00 -0.93 -2.61
N LEU A 323 -19.44 -1.00 -3.84
CA LEU A 323 -19.34 0.07 -4.83
C LEU A 323 -20.73 0.60 -5.16
N PHE A 324 -20.87 1.92 -5.21
CA PHE A 324 -22.03 2.56 -5.80
C PHE A 324 -21.55 3.70 -6.71
N ALA A 325 -21.56 3.45 -8.01
CA ALA A 325 -20.96 4.35 -8.99
C ALA A 325 -21.92 4.67 -10.14
N LYS A 326 -21.98 5.94 -10.51
CA LYS A 326 -22.65 6.42 -11.71
C LYS A 326 -21.63 6.83 -12.75
N MET A 327 -21.71 6.23 -13.95
CA MET A 327 -20.92 6.59 -15.13
C MET A 327 -21.76 7.45 -16.07
N MET A 328 -21.35 8.71 -16.24
CA MET A 328 -22.00 9.70 -17.10
C MET A 328 -21.24 9.82 -18.42
N GLY A 329 -21.92 9.52 -19.54
CA GLY A 329 -21.31 9.53 -20.86
C GLY A 329 -20.75 8.18 -21.30
N VAL A 330 -19.88 8.22 -22.29
CA VAL A 330 -19.17 7.08 -22.87
C VAL A 330 -17.70 7.43 -23.07
N THR A 331 -16.80 6.45 -23.07
CA THR A 331 -15.39 6.66 -23.43
C THR A 331 -15.23 6.83 -24.93
N ARG A 332 -14.20 7.55 -25.39
CA ARG A 332 -13.87 7.69 -26.82
C ARG A 332 -13.64 6.34 -27.47
N ASP A 333 -12.95 5.44 -26.78
CA ASP A 333 -12.83 4.06 -27.21
C ASP A 333 -14.09 3.28 -26.80
N LYS A 334 -15.03 3.19 -27.72
CA LYS A 334 -16.28 2.44 -27.52
C LYS A 334 -16.07 0.94 -27.34
N ARG A 335 -14.92 0.37 -27.76
CA ARG A 335 -14.60 -1.03 -27.51
C ARG A 335 -14.28 -1.22 -26.04
N GLU A 336 -13.42 -0.38 -25.48
CA GLU A 336 -13.10 -0.40 -24.06
C GLU A 336 -14.34 -0.19 -23.19
N TYR A 337 -15.21 0.78 -23.54
CA TYR A 337 -16.47 1.02 -22.86
C TYR A 337 -17.33 -0.25 -22.75
N TRP A 338 -17.57 -0.93 -23.87
CA TRP A 338 -18.37 -2.15 -23.88
C TRP A 338 -17.65 -3.34 -23.24
N ASP A 339 -16.36 -3.47 -23.40
CA ASP A 339 -15.58 -4.54 -22.77
C ASP A 339 -15.60 -4.42 -21.24
N ARG A 340 -15.55 -3.22 -20.70
CA ARG A 340 -15.69 -2.96 -19.26
C ARG A 340 -17.08 -3.35 -18.75
N ILE A 341 -18.15 -2.92 -19.41
CA ILE A 341 -19.52 -3.30 -19.06
C ILE A 341 -19.70 -4.82 -19.13
N HIS A 342 -19.29 -5.44 -20.22
CA HIS A 342 -19.43 -6.89 -20.40
C HIS A 342 -18.59 -7.67 -19.39
N THR A 343 -17.46 -7.14 -18.95
CA THR A 343 -16.64 -7.74 -17.89
C THR A 343 -17.36 -7.70 -16.53
N LEU A 344 -18.02 -6.59 -16.20
CA LEU A 344 -18.85 -6.52 -14.99
C LEU A 344 -20.02 -7.47 -15.02
N MET A 345 -20.59 -7.74 -16.22
CA MET A 345 -21.70 -8.69 -16.40
C MET A 345 -21.27 -10.16 -16.25
N GLU A 346 -19.97 -10.44 -16.16
CA GLU A 346 -19.47 -11.79 -15.94
C GLU A 346 -19.70 -12.20 -14.49
N GLY A 347 -20.40 -13.33 -14.28
CA GLY A 347 -20.68 -13.86 -12.94
C GLY A 347 -22.16 -14.25 -12.78
N LYS A 348 -22.39 -15.26 -11.92
CA LYS A 348 -23.75 -15.75 -11.62
C LYS A 348 -24.54 -14.77 -10.75
N GLU A 349 -23.83 -13.99 -9.93
CA GLU A 349 -24.40 -13.02 -8.99
C GLU A 349 -24.52 -11.62 -9.61
N THR A 350 -24.64 -11.52 -10.94
CA THR A 350 -24.77 -10.21 -11.62
C THR A 350 -26.10 -10.09 -12.30
N LYS A 351 -26.81 -9.00 -12.02
CA LYS A 351 -28.08 -8.65 -12.65
C LYS A 351 -27.96 -7.39 -13.48
N THR A 352 -28.46 -7.40 -14.71
CA THR A 352 -28.48 -6.23 -15.60
C THR A 352 -29.91 -5.74 -15.77
N ILE A 353 -30.17 -4.48 -15.44
CA ILE A 353 -31.48 -3.80 -15.54
C ILE A 353 -31.40 -2.78 -16.68
N ARG A 354 -32.34 -2.90 -17.62
CA ARG A 354 -32.40 -2.06 -18.82
C ARG A 354 -33.78 -1.48 -19.10
N HIS A 355 -34.76 -1.77 -18.26
CA HIS A 355 -36.12 -1.27 -18.38
C HIS A 355 -36.53 -0.66 -17.05
N PHE A 356 -37.12 0.52 -17.10
CA PHE A 356 -37.52 1.30 -15.94
C PHE A 356 -39.01 1.66 -16.04
N PRO A 357 -39.74 1.76 -14.92
CA PRO A 357 -39.26 1.38 -13.58
C PRO A 357 -39.05 -0.14 -13.46
N PHE A 358 -38.08 -0.55 -12.63
CA PHE A 358 -37.84 -1.97 -12.33
C PHE A 358 -38.51 -2.42 -11.02
N THR A 359 -39.08 -1.48 -10.27
CA THR A 359 -39.87 -1.72 -9.06
C THR A 359 -41.31 -1.20 -9.24
N GLN A 360 -42.17 -1.60 -8.32
CA GLN A 360 -43.56 -1.13 -8.31
C GLN A 360 -43.77 -0.17 -7.14
N GLU A 361 -44.47 0.93 -7.39
CA GLU A 361 -44.84 1.89 -6.36
C GLU A 361 -45.98 1.33 -5.46
N VAL A 362 -45.76 1.32 -4.14
CA VAL A 362 -46.76 0.88 -3.16
C VAL A 362 -47.62 2.07 -2.79
N SER A 363 -48.92 2.02 -3.10
CA SER A 363 -49.86 3.12 -2.85
C SER A 363 -50.54 3.08 -1.48
N SER A 364 -50.48 1.93 -0.78
CA SER A 364 -51.16 1.73 0.50
C SER A 364 -50.59 2.59 1.64
N ASN A 365 -51.44 2.96 2.60
CA ASN A 365 -51.01 3.71 3.78
C ASN A 365 -50.40 2.78 4.83
N TYR A 366 -49.15 3.01 5.16
CA TYR A 366 -48.37 2.21 6.13
C TYR A 366 -48.08 2.95 7.44
N GLN A 367 -48.67 4.11 7.69
CA GLN A 367 -48.43 4.92 8.89
C GLN A 367 -48.70 4.15 10.18
N PHE A 368 -49.80 3.40 10.23
CA PHE A 368 -50.16 2.56 11.38
C PHE A 368 -49.14 1.46 11.62
N HIS A 369 -48.73 0.74 10.58
CA HIS A 369 -47.76 -0.34 10.68
C HIS A 369 -46.37 0.16 11.05
N TYR A 370 -45.95 1.30 10.50
CA TYR A 370 -44.72 1.97 10.86
C TYR A 370 -44.68 2.31 12.35
N GLN A 371 -45.72 2.93 12.88
CA GLN A 371 -45.81 3.28 14.30
C GLN A 371 -45.74 2.07 15.23
N HIS A 372 -46.31 0.92 14.82
CA HIS A 372 -46.29 -0.31 15.62
C HIS A 372 -44.98 -1.09 15.52
N ALA A 373 -44.17 -0.77 14.53
CA ALA A 373 -42.80 -1.33 14.38
C ALA A 373 -41.75 -0.49 15.13
N LEU A 374 -42.13 0.64 15.77
CA LEU A 374 -41.19 1.48 16.50
C LEU A 374 -40.88 0.94 17.90
N SER A 375 -39.62 1.00 18.28
CA SER A 375 -39.13 0.85 19.64
C SER A 375 -39.53 2.02 20.52
N LYS A 376 -39.28 1.95 21.82
CA LYS A 376 -39.48 3.06 22.76
C LYS A 376 -38.60 4.28 22.43
N ALA A 377 -37.52 4.09 21.69
CA ALA A 377 -36.65 5.16 21.24
C ALA A 377 -37.16 5.87 19.96
N GLY A 378 -38.24 5.37 19.34
CA GLY A 378 -38.80 5.92 18.11
C GLY A 378 -38.09 5.45 16.82
N GLU A 379 -37.33 4.38 16.90
CA GLU A 379 -36.64 3.75 15.78
C GLU A 379 -37.36 2.46 15.40
N VAL A 380 -37.26 2.06 14.13
CA VAL A 380 -37.82 0.76 13.68
C VAL A 380 -37.07 -0.37 14.38
N ASP A 381 -37.80 -1.16 15.14
CA ASP A 381 -37.28 -2.32 15.85
C ASP A 381 -37.34 -3.55 14.94
N PRO A 382 -36.22 -4.20 14.62
CA PRO A 382 -36.21 -5.36 13.75
C PRO A 382 -37.03 -6.55 14.26
N ASP A 383 -37.09 -6.77 15.58
CA ASP A 383 -37.85 -7.88 16.18
C ASP A 383 -39.37 -7.61 16.12
N LEU A 384 -39.80 -6.35 16.33
CA LEU A 384 -41.18 -5.97 16.16
C LEU A 384 -41.58 -6.02 14.70
N LEU A 385 -40.70 -5.58 13.79
CA LEU A 385 -40.95 -5.62 12.35
C LEU A 385 -41.12 -7.07 11.84
N MET A 386 -40.22 -7.97 12.19
CA MET A 386 -40.28 -9.39 11.78
C MET A 386 -41.55 -10.11 12.33
N LYS A 387 -42.08 -9.69 13.48
CA LYS A 387 -43.31 -10.23 14.08
C LYS A 387 -44.56 -9.57 13.55
N SER A 388 -44.45 -8.51 12.76
CA SER A 388 -45.61 -7.77 12.26
C SER A 388 -46.35 -8.55 11.16
N ASN A 389 -47.65 -8.25 11.02
CA ASN A 389 -48.47 -8.85 9.96
C ASN A 389 -48.16 -8.32 8.55
N VAL A 390 -47.31 -7.32 8.42
CA VAL A 390 -46.84 -6.77 7.13
C VAL A 390 -45.52 -7.33 6.70
N TRP A 391 -44.89 -8.19 7.52
CA TRP A 391 -43.63 -8.82 7.18
C TRP A 391 -43.79 -9.82 6.04
N GLN A 392 -43.13 -9.55 4.90
CA GLN A 392 -43.27 -10.34 3.68
C GLN A 392 -42.21 -11.46 3.54
N PHE A 393 -41.16 -11.44 4.38
CA PHE A 393 -39.96 -12.26 4.19
C PHE A 393 -39.90 -13.48 5.13
N SER A 394 -41.00 -13.88 5.75
CA SER A 394 -41.08 -14.99 6.72
C SER A 394 -40.66 -16.36 6.14
N HIS A 395 -40.65 -16.47 4.81
CA HIS A 395 -40.22 -17.70 4.08
C HIS A 395 -38.70 -17.82 3.91
N LEU A 396 -37.95 -16.75 4.21
CA LEU A 396 -36.49 -16.74 4.09
C LEU A 396 -35.81 -17.35 5.33
N TYR A 397 -34.52 -17.65 5.19
CA TYR A 397 -33.69 -18.07 6.30
C TYR A 397 -33.63 -16.97 7.38
N GLU A 398 -33.63 -17.36 8.67
CA GLU A 398 -33.77 -16.43 9.79
C GLU A 398 -32.68 -15.33 9.82
N GLY A 399 -31.40 -15.70 9.56
CA GLY A 399 -30.32 -14.72 9.48
C GLY A 399 -30.55 -13.71 8.34
N THR A 400 -31.06 -14.15 7.19
CA THR A 400 -31.43 -13.26 6.07
C THR A 400 -32.59 -12.35 6.44
N GLN A 401 -33.63 -12.88 7.11
CA GLN A 401 -34.74 -12.06 7.61
C GLN A 401 -34.25 -10.94 8.55
N ARG A 402 -33.37 -11.29 9.49
CA ARG A 402 -32.79 -10.32 10.42
C ARG A 402 -31.95 -9.28 9.67
N ALA A 403 -31.11 -9.68 8.74
CA ALA A 403 -30.31 -8.77 7.91
C ALA A 403 -31.19 -7.75 7.17
N ILE A 404 -32.29 -8.21 6.57
CA ILE A 404 -33.28 -7.34 5.87
C ILE A 404 -33.96 -6.40 6.88
N ALA A 405 -34.43 -6.91 8.02
CA ALA A 405 -35.12 -6.10 9.02
C ALA A 405 -34.21 -5.00 9.60
N GLU A 406 -32.97 -5.32 9.89
CA GLU A 406 -31.98 -4.35 10.36
C GLU A 406 -31.58 -3.34 9.29
N ALA A 407 -31.45 -3.75 8.03
CA ALA A 407 -31.22 -2.82 6.92
C ALA A 407 -32.38 -1.82 6.79
N ILE A 408 -33.64 -2.29 6.86
CA ILE A 408 -34.83 -1.41 6.85
C ILE A 408 -34.78 -0.45 8.03
N SER A 409 -34.45 -0.93 9.23
CA SER A 409 -34.31 -0.09 10.42
C SER A 409 -33.31 1.05 10.20
N ARG A 410 -32.09 0.74 9.76
CA ARG A 410 -31.04 1.74 9.51
C ARG A 410 -31.40 2.73 8.41
N ILE A 411 -32.00 2.26 7.31
CA ILE A 411 -32.43 3.12 6.21
C ILE A 411 -33.54 4.09 6.67
N CYS A 412 -34.48 3.63 7.49
CA CYS A 412 -35.51 4.49 8.04
C CYS A 412 -34.96 5.48 9.09
N GLN A 413 -33.93 5.10 9.84
CA GLN A 413 -33.28 5.97 10.83
C GLN A 413 -32.47 7.09 10.17
N HIS A 414 -31.72 6.76 9.10
CA HIS A 414 -30.88 7.69 8.36
C HIS A 414 -31.23 7.70 6.87
N PRO A 415 -32.38 8.28 6.50
CA PRO A 415 -32.84 8.23 5.11
C PRO A 415 -31.91 8.97 4.17
N LYS A 416 -31.48 8.26 3.12
CA LYS A 416 -30.68 8.80 2.01
C LYS A 416 -31.53 9.11 0.78
N LEU A 417 -32.82 8.95 0.89
CA LEU A 417 -33.80 9.35 -0.12
C LEU A 417 -34.16 10.83 0.08
N LEU A 418 -34.13 11.60 -1.00
CA LEU A 418 -34.45 13.02 -0.98
C LEU A 418 -35.96 13.26 -0.79
N LYS A 419 -36.28 14.37 -0.15
CA LYS A 419 -37.68 14.82 0.04
C LYS A 419 -38.26 15.33 -1.27
N GLU A 420 -39.52 15.03 -1.50
CA GLU A 420 -40.28 15.60 -2.60
C GLU A 420 -41.28 16.65 -2.09
N GLY A 421 -41.30 17.83 -2.72
CA GLY A 421 -42.24 18.88 -2.40
C GLY A 421 -42.23 19.32 -0.92
N HIS A 422 -43.35 19.11 -0.21
CA HIS A 422 -43.54 19.51 1.20
C HIS A 422 -43.38 18.34 2.19
N GLU A 423 -42.79 17.23 1.78
CA GLU A 423 -42.60 16.07 2.65
C GLU A 423 -41.78 16.40 3.90
N THR A 424 -42.18 15.84 5.00
CA THR A 424 -41.40 15.80 6.23
C THR A 424 -40.44 14.62 6.20
N GLU A 425 -39.46 14.59 7.09
CA GLU A 425 -38.56 13.44 7.24
C GLU A 425 -39.34 12.16 7.63
N LEU A 426 -40.42 12.31 8.41
CA LEU A 426 -41.27 11.19 8.77
C LEU A 426 -41.97 10.60 7.53
N ASP A 427 -42.44 11.44 6.60
CA ASP A 427 -43.06 10.98 5.37
C ASP A 427 -42.08 10.14 4.53
N VAL A 428 -40.83 10.59 4.44
CA VAL A 428 -39.76 9.83 3.74
C VAL A 428 -39.49 8.49 4.45
N ARG A 429 -39.46 8.48 5.78
CA ARG A 429 -39.24 7.23 6.54
C ARG A 429 -40.38 6.23 6.32
N ILE A 430 -41.65 6.70 6.35
CA ILE A 430 -42.81 5.85 6.07
C ILE A 430 -42.79 5.37 4.61
N TYR A 431 -42.42 6.23 3.68
CA TYR A 431 -42.26 5.86 2.26
C TYR A 431 -41.26 4.73 2.10
N LEU A 432 -40.03 4.88 2.65
CA LEU A 432 -39.01 3.86 2.62
C LEU A 432 -39.48 2.56 3.27
N PHE A 433 -40.06 2.64 4.47
CA PHE A 433 -40.58 1.49 5.18
C PHE A 433 -41.56 0.66 4.32
N LYS A 434 -42.54 1.30 3.69
CA LYS A 434 -43.53 0.61 2.85
C LYS A 434 -42.91 0.00 1.59
N GLN A 435 -42.03 0.73 0.92
CA GLN A 435 -41.38 0.25 -0.33
C GLN A 435 -40.45 -0.93 -0.06
N LEU A 436 -39.65 -0.87 1.00
CA LEU A 436 -38.70 -1.89 1.34
C LEU A 436 -39.34 -3.20 1.82
N LEU A 437 -40.57 -3.16 2.33
CA LEU A 437 -41.34 -4.36 2.64
C LEU A 437 -41.88 -5.06 1.39
N HIS A 438 -41.93 -4.39 0.24
CA HIS A 438 -42.46 -4.93 -1.02
C HIS A 438 -41.42 -5.04 -2.12
N MET A 439 -40.19 -5.38 -1.74
CA MET A 439 -39.11 -5.62 -2.71
C MET A 439 -39.47 -6.77 -3.65
N ASN A 440 -39.12 -6.61 -4.93
CA ASN A 440 -39.38 -7.64 -5.91
C ASN A 440 -38.51 -8.89 -5.67
N GLN A 441 -39.00 -10.03 -6.15
CA GLN A 441 -38.37 -11.35 -5.96
C GLN A 441 -36.90 -11.37 -6.43
N ASP A 442 -36.61 -10.70 -7.52
CA ASP A 442 -35.29 -10.64 -8.13
C ASP A 442 -34.22 -9.99 -7.24
N VAL A 443 -34.62 -8.95 -6.47
CA VAL A 443 -33.72 -8.29 -5.49
C VAL A 443 -33.48 -9.22 -4.31
N ILE A 444 -34.51 -9.92 -3.85
CA ILE A 444 -34.41 -10.86 -2.73
C ILE A 444 -33.53 -12.06 -3.10
N GLU A 445 -33.68 -12.62 -4.29
CA GLU A 445 -32.82 -13.72 -4.78
C GLU A 445 -31.33 -13.34 -4.79
N LEU A 446 -31.01 -12.11 -5.20
CA LEU A 446 -29.63 -11.63 -5.22
C LEU A 446 -29.04 -11.58 -3.80
N ILE A 447 -29.83 -11.16 -2.81
CA ILE A 447 -29.42 -11.11 -1.40
C ILE A 447 -29.30 -12.53 -0.81
N GLN A 448 -30.19 -13.44 -1.17
CA GLN A 448 -30.14 -14.83 -0.69
C GLN A 448 -28.88 -15.58 -1.16
N THR A 449 -28.34 -15.24 -2.32
CA THR A 449 -27.14 -15.86 -2.87
C THR A 449 -25.85 -15.23 -2.37
N PHE A 450 -25.93 -14.13 -1.62
CA PHE A 450 -24.76 -13.41 -1.16
C PHE A 450 -24.10 -14.05 0.08
N ASP A 451 -22.96 -14.69 -0.14
CA ASP A 451 -22.02 -15.05 0.93
C ASP A 451 -21.11 -13.86 1.24
N TYR A 452 -21.38 -13.19 2.34
CA TYR A 452 -20.83 -11.89 2.70
C TYR A 452 -19.30 -11.74 2.62
N ALA A 453 -18.55 -12.82 2.75
CA ALA A 453 -17.10 -12.82 2.60
C ALA A 453 -16.63 -13.07 1.16
N GLN A 454 -17.48 -13.62 0.32
CA GLN A 454 -17.11 -14.07 -1.02
C GLN A 454 -17.44 -13.03 -2.11
N THR A 455 -17.82 -13.50 -3.28
CA THR A 455 -18.14 -12.64 -4.43
C THR A 455 -19.27 -11.68 -4.08
N VAL A 456 -19.03 -10.38 -4.28
CA VAL A 456 -20.05 -9.35 -4.06
C VAL A 456 -21.02 -9.36 -5.25
N PRO A 457 -22.34 -9.49 -5.00
CA PRO A 457 -23.35 -9.41 -6.05
C PRO A 457 -23.35 -8.03 -6.71
N LYS A 458 -23.69 -7.98 -8.01
CA LYS A 458 -23.65 -6.74 -8.80
C LYS A 458 -24.98 -6.46 -9.46
N VAL A 459 -25.39 -5.20 -9.44
CA VAL A 459 -26.50 -4.71 -10.24
C VAL A 459 -25.99 -3.64 -11.20
N ILE A 460 -26.15 -3.89 -12.49
CA ILE A 460 -25.76 -2.98 -13.55
C ILE A 460 -27.04 -2.38 -14.15
N LEU A 461 -27.20 -1.07 -14.00
CA LEU A 461 -28.31 -0.34 -14.59
C LEU A 461 -27.79 0.38 -15.84
N TYR A 462 -28.44 0.14 -16.97
CA TYR A 462 -28.16 0.85 -18.20
C TYR A 462 -29.37 1.70 -18.56
N HIS A 463 -29.29 2.98 -18.21
CA HIS A 463 -30.40 3.94 -18.33
C HIS A 463 -30.20 4.88 -19.52
N THR A 464 -31.18 4.88 -20.41
CA THR A 464 -31.27 5.78 -21.57
C THR A 464 -32.69 6.35 -21.63
N GLU A 465 -32.88 7.40 -22.39
CA GLU A 465 -34.21 8.02 -22.58
C GLU A 465 -35.29 7.04 -23.08
N TYR A 466 -34.87 5.99 -23.81
CA TYR A 466 -35.81 5.04 -24.41
C TYR A 466 -36.20 3.87 -23.50
N ASN A 467 -35.54 3.75 -22.35
CA ASN A 467 -35.70 2.60 -21.47
C ASN A 467 -36.70 2.85 -20.33
N GLY A 468 -37.47 3.95 -20.42
CA GLY A 468 -38.35 4.40 -19.35
C GLY A 468 -37.66 5.32 -18.34
N GLU A 469 -38.40 5.79 -17.34
CA GLU A 469 -37.87 6.68 -16.31
C GLU A 469 -37.59 5.91 -15.02
N LEU A 470 -36.44 6.19 -14.42
CA LEU A 470 -36.10 5.74 -13.09
C LEU A 470 -37.00 6.46 -12.08
N THR A 471 -37.66 5.69 -11.22
CA THR A 471 -38.63 6.21 -10.25
C THR A 471 -38.05 6.29 -8.85
N ARG A 472 -38.81 6.93 -7.97
CA ARG A 472 -38.47 7.03 -6.54
C ARG A 472 -38.47 5.66 -5.85
N SER A 473 -39.37 4.73 -6.27
CA SER A 473 -39.38 3.37 -5.77
C SER A 473 -38.12 2.57 -6.22
N ASP A 474 -37.64 2.82 -7.44
CA ASP A 474 -36.36 2.26 -7.92
C ASP A 474 -35.19 2.79 -7.08
N ALA A 475 -35.19 4.08 -6.76
CA ALA A 475 -34.18 4.69 -5.88
C ALA A 475 -34.19 4.08 -4.47
N ALA A 476 -35.36 3.82 -3.88
CA ALA A 476 -35.47 3.13 -2.60
C ALA A 476 -34.87 1.72 -2.66
N ALA A 477 -35.08 0.98 -3.75
CA ALA A 477 -34.45 -0.32 -3.96
C ALA A 477 -32.94 -0.25 -4.09
N LEU A 478 -32.39 0.77 -4.76
CA LEU A 478 -30.94 0.98 -4.86
C LEU A 478 -30.31 1.31 -3.51
N ILE A 479 -30.96 2.14 -2.68
CA ILE A 479 -30.51 2.43 -1.32
C ILE A 479 -30.47 1.14 -0.49
N PHE A 480 -31.49 0.30 -0.61
CA PHE A 480 -31.54 -0.98 0.10
C PHE A 480 -30.45 -1.96 -0.37
N LEU A 481 -30.25 -2.11 -1.66
CA LEU A 481 -29.18 -2.95 -2.20
C LEU A 481 -27.80 -2.47 -1.76
N ASN A 482 -27.59 -1.15 -1.76
CA ASN A 482 -26.37 -0.56 -1.23
C ASN A 482 -26.17 -0.91 0.25
N GLU A 483 -27.21 -0.75 1.08
CA GLU A 483 -27.17 -1.07 2.52
C GLU A 483 -26.88 -2.56 2.77
N MET A 484 -27.33 -3.44 1.89
CA MET A 484 -27.05 -4.88 1.93
C MET A 484 -25.67 -5.25 1.39
N GLY A 485 -24.84 -4.27 0.97
CA GLY A 485 -23.48 -4.48 0.51
C GLY A 485 -23.35 -4.91 -0.96
N VAL A 486 -24.38 -4.70 -1.78
CA VAL A 486 -24.37 -5.03 -3.21
C VAL A 486 -23.65 -3.93 -4.00
N ASP A 487 -22.85 -4.32 -5.00
CA ASP A 487 -22.23 -3.37 -5.93
C ASP A 487 -23.24 -2.83 -6.94
N LEU A 488 -23.31 -1.50 -7.09
CA LEU A 488 -24.24 -0.81 -7.97
C LEU A 488 -23.51 0.01 -9.02
N PHE A 489 -23.80 -0.24 -10.29
CA PHE A 489 -23.22 0.45 -11.43
C PHE A 489 -24.32 1.07 -12.29
N VAL A 490 -24.42 2.39 -12.32
CA VAL A 490 -25.43 3.13 -13.08
C VAL A 490 -24.77 3.76 -14.31
N TYR A 491 -24.97 3.18 -15.48
CA TYR A 491 -24.52 3.75 -16.75
C TYR A 491 -25.57 4.66 -17.33
N HIS A 492 -25.21 5.91 -17.55
CA HIS A 492 -26.08 6.93 -18.15
C HIS A 492 -25.37 7.65 -19.29
N PRO A 493 -25.41 7.13 -20.53
CA PRO A 493 -24.68 7.69 -21.67
C PRO A 493 -25.00 9.15 -22.01
N ALA A 494 -26.23 9.60 -21.80
CA ALA A 494 -26.67 10.97 -22.06
C ALA A 494 -26.18 11.98 -21.01
N GLY A 495 -25.74 11.51 -19.84
CA GLY A 495 -25.08 12.35 -18.84
C GLY A 495 -25.95 13.38 -18.11
N TYR A 496 -27.26 13.18 -18.01
CA TYR A 496 -28.11 14.05 -17.23
C TYR A 496 -28.55 13.42 -15.90
N GLN A 497 -29.24 14.19 -15.06
CA GLN A 497 -29.70 13.73 -13.75
C GLN A 497 -30.68 12.56 -13.85
N CYS A 498 -30.42 11.48 -13.14
CA CYS A 498 -31.34 10.34 -13.00
C CYS A 498 -31.51 9.97 -11.51
N ILE A 499 -30.52 9.24 -10.93
CA ILE A 499 -30.59 8.85 -9.52
C ILE A 499 -30.45 10.05 -8.56
N GLU A 500 -29.74 11.11 -8.96
CA GLU A 500 -29.54 12.35 -8.18
C GLU A 500 -30.83 13.11 -7.88
N ARG A 501 -31.92 12.79 -8.59
CA ARG A 501 -33.25 13.36 -8.29
C ARG A 501 -33.81 12.83 -6.97
N TYR A 502 -33.39 11.63 -6.58
CA TYR A 502 -33.99 10.89 -5.48
C TYR A 502 -33.02 10.50 -4.38
N ILE A 503 -31.72 10.33 -4.68
CA ILE A 503 -30.70 9.82 -3.76
C ILE A 503 -29.70 10.92 -3.41
N ASP A 504 -29.34 11.02 -2.12
CA ASP A 504 -28.28 11.88 -1.61
C ASP A 504 -26.95 11.55 -2.35
N ASP A 505 -26.33 12.54 -2.95
CA ASP A 505 -25.11 12.44 -3.76
C ASP A 505 -23.88 11.93 -2.99
N GLN A 506 -23.92 11.98 -1.66
CA GLN A 506 -22.88 11.41 -0.81
C GLN A 506 -22.84 9.87 -0.84
N LEU A 507 -23.94 9.22 -1.26
CA LEU A 507 -24.06 7.77 -1.25
C LEU A 507 -23.35 7.10 -2.41
N PHE A 508 -23.07 7.78 -3.50
CA PHE A 508 -22.47 7.21 -4.70
C PHE A 508 -21.35 8.09 -5.28
N ASP A 509 -20.52 7.48 -6.15
CA ASP A 509 -19.52 8.22 -6.92
C ASP A 509 -20.05 8.54 -8.32
N THR A 510 -19.69 9.71 -8.85
CA THR A 510 -19.98 10.10 -10.23
C THR A 510 -18.70 10.17 -11.03
N HIS A 511 -18.62 9.35 -12.09
CA HIS A 511 -17.51 9.35 -13.04
C HIS A 511 -17.95 9.95 -14.37
N TRP A 512 -17.31 11.05 -14.75
CA TRP A 512 -17.53 11.70 -16.04
C TRP A 512 -16.64 11.07 -17.08
N LEU A 513 -17.24 10.56 -18.17
CA LEU A 513 -16.54 9.98 -19.30
C LEU A 513 -16.38 11.03 -20.41
N ASP A 514 -15.68 10.64 -21.49
CA ASP A 514 -15.21 11.58 -22.51
C ASP A 514 -16.31 12.27 -23.31
N GLU A 515 -17.40 11.57 -23.63
CA GLU A 515 -18.44 12.04 -24.55
C GLU A 515 -19.85 11.75 -24.00
N MET A 516 -20.77 12.73 -24.15
CA MET A 516 -22.19 12.53 -23.87
C MET A 516 -22.91 12.10 -25.13
N VAL A 517 -23.59 10.95 -25.10
CA VAL A 517 -24.27 10.36 -26.25
C VAL A 517 -25.73 10.07 -25.91
N MET A 518 -26.66 10.84 -26.51
CA MET A 518 -28.09 10.76 -26.19
C MET A 518 -28.73 9.40 -26.53
N ASN A 519 -28.31 8.79 -27.62
CA ASN A 519 -28.98 7.59 -28.17
C ASN A 519 -28.05 6.36 -28.22
N GLN A 520 -27.25 6.18 -27.19
CA GLN A 520 -26.38 5.01 -27.12
C GLN A 520 -27.19 3.78 -26.67
N GLU A 521 -27.56 2.94 -27.64
CA GLU A 521 -28.23 1.67 -27.33
C GLU A 521 -27.28 0.71 -26.63
N PHE A 522 -27.87 -0.15 -25.79
CA PHE A 522 -27.13 -1.22 -25.11
C PHE A 522 -26.64 -2.26 -26.10
N LYS A 523 -25.34 -2.57 -26.04
CA LYS A 523 -24.74 -3.59 -26.90
C LYS A 523 -24.60 -4.90 -26.15
N GLU A 524 -25.27 -5.94 -26.64
CA GLU A 524 -25.16 -7.29 -26.10
C GLU A 524 -23.73 -7.85 -26.23
N PRO A 525 -23.25 -8.63 -25.25
CA PRO A 525 -22.00 -9.38 -25.39
C PRO A 525 -22.04 -10.30 -26.61
N SER A 526 -20.91 -10.47 -27.30
CA SER A 526 -20.83 -11.35 -28.47
C SER A 526 -21.19 -12.80 -28.13
N ILE A 527 -21.70 -13.54 -29.09
CA ILE A 527 -22.05 -14.95 -28.92
C ILE A 527 -20.85 -15.76 -28.42
N VAL A 528 -19.67 -15.47 -28.93
CA VAL A 528 -18.41 -16.11 -28.50
C VAL A 528 -18.16 -15.86 -27.02
N ARG A 529 -18.33 -14.62 -26.55
CA ARG A 529 -18.16 -14.27 -25.13
C ARG A 529 -19.19 -14.97 -24.25
N LYS A 530 -20.46 -15.02 -24.68
CA LYS A 530 -21.52 -15.77 -23.98
C LYS A 530 -21.21 -17.27 -23.86
N LEU A 531 -20.64 -17.88 -24.90
CA LEU A 531 -20.20 -19.28 -24.89
C LEU A 531 -19.03 -19.51 -23.91
N PHE A 532 -18.01 -18.66 -23.93
CA PHE A 532 -16.91 -18.74 -22.98
C PHE A 532 -17.38 -18.59 -21.53
N GLN A 533 -18.32 -17.67 -21.26
CA GLN A 533 -18.93 -17.50 -19.94
C GLN A 533 -19.69 -18.74 -19.49
N SER A 534 -20.43 -19.38 -20.38
CA SER A 534 -21.18 -20.62 -20.06
C SER A 534 -20.25 -21.79 -19.70
N ILE A 535 -19.06 -21.84 -20.30
CA ILE A 535 -18.05 -22.88 -20.01
C ILE A 535 -17.35 -22.60 -18.68
N LYS A 536 -17.04 -21.33 -18.38
CA LYS A 536 -16.37 -20.92 -17.15
C LYS A 536 -17.26 -21.02 -15.90
N ASN A 537 -18.58 -20.97 -16.10
CA ASN A 537 -19.58 -21.02 -15.03
C ASN A 537 -20.12 -22.46 -14.77
N ARG A 538 -19.64 -23.46 -15.52
CA ARG A 538 -19.83 -24.89 -15.24
C ARG A 538 -18.70 -25.44 -14.41
#